data_c57249b8e53708bb7a2a58b0b75ee2a3
#
_entry.id   c57249b8e53708bb7a2a58b0b75ee2a3
#
_cell.length_a   1.000
_cell.length_b   1.000
_cell.length_c   1.000
_cell.angle_alpha   90.00
_cell.angle_beta   90.00
_cell.angle_gamma   90.00
#
_symmetry.space_group_name_H-M   'P 1'
#
loop_
_entity.id
_entity.type
_entity.pdbx_description
1 polymer ?
#
loop_
_entity_poly.entity_id
_entity_poly.type
_entity_poly.pdbx_seq_one_letter_code
_entity_poly.pdbx_strand_id
1 'polypeptide(L)'
;MADPRTAVSGHGAWPGGEPDVLDAQLTVLDDLAALPSGAAPVPFLVQLAGRGPGADAVGRTSALLAELPVELGPHGWKLTDAGGTDERRALALLREDLGALAVAAHGYVGPLAVEVVGPWTLAAQLWSARGDRVLADVGARADLFLALAEAVRAHVADVRAQVPGAEVVVQLAEPLLGQVHAGVLPSFSGFSRLRPVAGPDVIDGLSPVVDAAHDAGATVVVHLGATWVGVPPVALAGADAVGLDLAALGTGGWNERAWELVARATERGMPLWAGLPPARVSQCAGPALGELADQLTVPWRRVGLPVAGLTDVTLLGAGTASGASGPGGPGVAGTPDEHRALLANLGRVADVVTERAHA
;
A
#
# COMPACT_ATOMS: atom_id res chain seq x y z
N MET A 1 6.66 0.75 29.53
CA MET A 1 5.97 0.85 28.22
C MET A 1 6.24 2.23 27.68
N ALA A 2 6.64 2.37 26.43
CA ALA A 2 6.72 3.69 25.80
C ALA A 2 5.29 4.25 25.62
N ASP A 3 5.13 5.57 25.71
CA ASP A 3 3.84 6.20 25.45
C ASP A 3 3.41 5.95 23.99
N PRO A 4 2.10 5.75 23.72
CA PRO A 4 1.60 5.53 22.38
C PRO A 4 1.87 6.76 21.49
N ARG A 5 2.29 6.53 20.25
CA ARG A 5 2.76 7.57 19.32
C ARG A 5 2.24 7.32 17.92
N THR A 6 1.89 8.39 17.22
CA THR A 6 1.55 8.34 15.80
C THR A 6 2.71 7.74 14.99
N ALA A 7 2.42 6.74 14.17
CA ALA A 7 3.43 6.06 13.38
C ALA A 7 3.71 6.74 12.03
N VAL A 8 4.87 6.44 11.44
CA VAL A 8 5.27 6.89 10.09
C VAL A 8 5.75 5.70 9.27
N SER A 9 5.24 5.57 8.04
CA SER A 9 5.60 4.52 7.10
C SER A 9 5.62 5.03 5.66
N GLY A 10 5.72 4.12 4.68
CA GLY A 10 5.60 4.37 3.26
C GLY A 10 5.06 3.16 2.50
N HIS A 11 4.82 3.35 1.20
CA HIS A 11 4.30 2.31 0.29
C HIS A 11 5.40 1.47 -0.38
N GLY A 12 6.64 1.57 0.04
CA GLY A 12 7.76 0.86 -0.60
C GLY A 12 8.32 1.57 -1.83
N ALA A 13 7.52 2.26 -2.60
CA ALA A 13 7.96 2.92 -3.82
C ALA A 13 9.05 3.96 -3.55
N TRP A 14 10.20 3.82 -4.21
CA TRP A 14 11.36 4.70 -4.06
C TRP A 14 11.80 5.23 -5.42
N PRO A 15 12.14 6.54 -5.54
CA PRO A 15 12.55 7.14 -6.80
C PRO A 15 13.95 6.73 -7.22
N GLY A 16 14.19 6.78 -8.52
CA GLY A 16 15.48 6.47 -9.13
C GLY A 16 15.43 5.22 -10.02
N GLY A 17 16.32 5.19 -11.02
CA GLY A 17 16.41 4.12 -12.03
C GLY A 17 17.54 3.13 -11.80
N GLU A 18 18.62 3.54 -11.11
CA GLU A 18 19.81 2.72 -10.85
C GLU A 18 20.48 3.00 -9.49
N PRO A 19 19.80 3.37 -8.41
CA PRO A 19 20.44 3.28 -7.13
C PRO A 19 20.60 1.81 -6.79
N ASP A 20 21.67 1.49 -6.08
CA ASP A 20 21.79 0.20 -5.40
C ASP A 20 20.58 0.07 -4.46
N VAL A 21 19.81 -0.99 -4.61
CA VAL A 21 18.63 -1.23 -3.76
C VAL A 21 19.01 -1.31 -2.28
N LEU A 22 20.24 -1.75 -1.99
CA LEU A 22 20.78 -1.77 -0.62
C LEU A 22 20.94 -0.36 -0.07
N ASP A 23 21.47 0.59 -0.84
CA ASP A 23 21.63 1.97 -0.42
C ASP A 23 20.26 2.64 -0.16
N ALA A 24 19.27 2.37 -1.00
CA ALA A 24 17.92 2.85 -0.81
C ALA A 24 17.27 2.25 0.46
N GLN A 25 17.46 0.95 0.70
CA GLN A 25 16.92 0.26 1.87
C GLN A 25 17.59 0.73 3.16
N LEU A 26 18.90 0.94 3.17
CA LEU A 26 19.64 1.54 4.30
C LEU A 26 19.14 2.95 4.59
N THR A 27 18.98 3.77 3.54
CA THR A 27 18.47 5.14 3.67
C THR A 27 17.10 5.18 4.35
N VAL A 28 16.17 4.32 3.95
CA VAL A 28 14.82 4.26 4.55
C VAL A 28 14.89 3.87 6.03
N LEU A 29 15.71 2.87 6.38
CA LEU A 29 15.85 2.43 7.77
C LEU A 29 16.48 3.52 8.64
N ASP A 30 17.54 4.17 8.16
CA ASP A 30 18.25 5.23 8.87
C ASP A 30 17.37 6.48 9.06
N ASP A 31 16.68 6.92 7.99
CA ASP A 31 15.80 8.09 8.04
C ASP A 31 14.61 7.87 9.00
N LEU A 32 14.02 6.66 9.01
CA LEU A 32 12.95 6.32 9.93
C LEU A 32 13.45 6.11 11.37
N ALA A 33 14.66 5.59 11.57
CA ALA A 33 15.26 5.50 12.89
C ALA A 33 15.60 6.89 13.49
N ALA A 34 15.81 7.89 12.64
CA ALA A 34 16.14 9.27 13.04
C ALA A 34 14.90 10.16 13.26
N LEU A 35 13.68 9.60 13.28
CA LEU A 35 12.44 10.37 13.52
C LEU A 35 12.43 11.03 14.90
N PRO A 36 11.66 12.14 15.08
CA PRO A 36 11.42 12.73 16.40
C PRO A 36 10.84 11.73 17.40
N SER A 37 11.10 11.96 18.68
CA SER A 37 10.68 11.04 19.76
C SER A 37 9.17 10.84 19.89
N GLY A 38 8.36 11.77 19.38
CA GLY A 38 6.89 11.66 19.33
C GLY A 38 6.37 10.89 18.13
N ALA A 39 7.23 10.39 17.23
CA ALA A 39 6.84 9.56 16.11
C ALA A 39 7.35 8.11 16.27
N ALA A 40 6.57 7.13 15.81
CA ALA A 40 6.96 5.72 15.78
C ALA A 40 7.34 5.28 14.37
N PRO A 41 8.56 4.72 14.15
CA PRO A 41 8.93 4.23 12.82
C PRO A 41 8.25 2.91 12.47
N VAL A 42 7.78 2.80 11.23
CA VAL A 42 7.39 1.54 10.59
C VAL A 42 8.14 1.45 9.26
N PRO A 43 9.36 0.91 9.25
CA PRO A 43 10.13 0.70 8.04
C PRO A 43 9.39 -0.14 7.00
N PHE A 44 9.79 -0.03 5.76
CA PHE A 44 9.15 -0.75 4.65
C PHE A 44 10.17 -1.31 3.67
N LEU A 45 9.78 -2.38 2.96
CA LEU A 45 10.56 -2.95 1.87
C LEU A 45 10.54 -1.99 0.67
N VAL A 46 11.73 -1.54 0.25
CA VAL A 46 11.90 -0.63 -0.88
C VAL A 46 11.60 -1.31 -2.21
N GLN A 47 10.94 -0.59 -3.10
CA GLN A 47 10.60 -1.00 -4.46
C GLN A 47 11.13 0.03 -5.46
N LEU A 48 12.12 -0.33 -6.25
CA LEU A 48 12.72 0.53 -7.28
C LEU A 48 12.05 0.28 -8.64
N ALA A 49 10.86 0.84 -8.85
CA ALA A 49 10.11 0.67 -10.11
C ALA A 49 10.90 1.16 -11.35
N GLY A 50 11.81 2.09 -11.17
CA GLY A 50 12.69 2.59 -12.23
C GLY A 50 13.64 1.56 -12.85
N ARG A 51 13.82 0.38 -12.23
CA ARG A 51 14.58 -0.75 -12.82
C ARG A 51 13.87 -1.41 -14.01
N GLY A 52 12.67 -0.93 -14.35
CA GLY A 52 11.90 -1.36 -15.50
C GLY A 52 10.87 -2.46 -15.21
N PRO A 53 10.34 -3.08 -16.27
CA PRO A 53 9.30 -4.11 -16.12
C PRO A 53 9.75 -5.24 -15.19
N GLY A 54 8.85 -5.66 -14.31
CA GLY A 54 9.11 -6.62 -13.26
C GLY A 54 9.54 -6.00 -11.93
N ALA A 55 10.04 -4.75 -11.92
CA ALA A 55 10.23 -3.98 -10.70
C ALA A 55 9.01 -3.11 -10.34
N ASP A 56 8.05 -2.95 -11.26
CA ASP A 56 6.77 -2.30 -10.98
C ASP A 56 5.89 -3.17 -10.06
N ALA A 57 4.97 -2.53 -9.32
CA ALA A 57 4.17 -3.20 -8.31
C ALA A 57 3.34 -4.38 -8.87
N VAL A 58 2.79 -4.24 -10.09
CA VAL A 58 2.00 -5.31 -10.73
C VAL A 58 2.90 -6.46 -11.13
N GLY A 59 4.05 -6.19 -11.77
CA GLY A 59 5.01 -7.20 -12.16
C GLY A 59 5.56 -7.97 -10.97
N ARG A 60 5.94 -7.27 -9.89
CA ARG A 60 6.41 -7.88 -8.64
C ARG A 60 5.36 -8.80 -8.03
N THR A 61 4.13 -8.29 -7.86
CA THR A 61 3.04 -9.07 -7.27
C THR A 61 2.67 -10.26 -8.16
N SER A 62 2.59 -10.06 -9.48
CA SER A 62 2.27 -11.15 -10.42
C SER A 62 3.35 -12.23 -10.45
N ALA A 63 4.62 -11.88 -10.27
CA ALA A 63 5.71 -12.85 -10.22
C ALA A 63 5.67 -13.74 -8.97
N LEU A 64 4.96 -13.34 -7.91
CA LEU A 64 4.72 -14.16 -6.72
C LEU A 64 3.70 -15.27 -6.96
N LEU A 65 2.88 -15.20 -8.03
CA LEU A 65 1.81 -16.16 -8.33
C LEU A 65 2.40 -17.45 -8.91
N ALA A 66 2.78 -18.40 -8.06
CA ALA A 66 3.53 -19.59 -8.45
C ALA A 66 2.85 -20.45 -9.55
N GLU A 67 1.51 -20.49 -9.56
CA GLU A 67 0.74 -21.35 -10.49
C GLU A 67 0.05 -20.57 -11.64
N LEU A 68 0.23 -19.26 -11.69
CA LEU A 68 -0.32 -18.38 -12.70
C LEU A 68 0.79 -17.60 -13.40
N PRO A 69 1.52 -18.24 -14.36
CA PRO A 69 2.63 -17.60 -15.04
C PRO A 69 2.21 -16.34 -15.77
N VAL A 70 3.12 -15.36 -15.81
CA VAL A 70 2.87 -14.05 -16.40
C VAL A 70 3.96 -13.66 -17.38
N GLU A 71 3.58 -12.85 -18.38
CA GLU A 71 4.51 -12.20 -19.28
C GLU A 71 4.08 -10.75 -19.55
N LEU A 72 4.99 -9.93 -20.03
CA LEU A 72 4.70 -8.56 -20.42
C LEU A 72 4.13 -8.54 -21.84
N GLY A 73 2.86 -8.13 -21.96
CA GLY A 73 2.18 -7.96 -23.25
C GLY A 73 2.10 -6.48 -23.67
N PRO A 74 1.53 -6.21 -24.86
CA PRO A 74 1.40 -4.84 -25.40
C PRO A 74 0.54 -3.90 -24.53
N HIS A 75 -0.35 -4.47 -23.72
CA HIS A 75 -1.29 -3.72 -22.88
C HIS A 75 -0.94 -3.78 -21.38
N GLY A 76 0.13 -4.48 -21.02
CA GLY A 76 0.54 -4.71 -19.66
C GLY A 76 0.83 -6.17 -19.35
N TRP A 77 0.97 -6.47 -18.07
CA TRP A 77 1.14 -7.84 -17.61
C TRP A 77 -0.08 -8.70 -17.93
N LYS A 78 0.15 -9.90 -18.40
CA LYS A 78 -0.90 -10.87 -18.76
C LYS A 78 -0.55 -12.28 -18.32
N LEU A 79 -1.58 -13.09 -18.11
CA LEU A 79 -1.44 -14.53 -17.88
C LEU A 79 -0.93 -15.23 -19.13
N THR A 80 -0.15 -16.29 -18.94
CA THR A 80 0.39 -17.12 -20.01
C THR A 80 0.38 -18.60 -19.60
N ASP A 81 0.61 -19.50 -20.55
CA ASP A 81 0.61 -20.96 -20.30
C ASP A 81 1.91 -21.44 -19.60
N ALA A 82 2.99 -20.66 -19.68
CA ALA A 82 4.28 -21.02 -19.09
C ALA A 82 5.10 -19.78 -18.75
N GLY A 83 5.82 -19.84 -17.63
CA GLY A 83 6.71 -18.78 -17.16
C GLY A 83 7.82 -18.44 -18.14
N GLY A 84 7.96 -17.16 -18.43
CA GLY A 84 8.91 -16.62 -19.41
C GLY A 84 10.09 -15.87 -18.80
N THR A 85 10.74 -15.06 -19.64
CA THR A 85 11.87 -14.23 -19.24
C THR A 85 11.45 -13.10 -18.32
N ASP A 86 10.26 -12.51 -18.57
CA ASP A 86 9.77 -11.38 -17.81
C ASP A 86 9.47 -11.76 -16.36
N GLU A 87 8.80 -12.90 -16.16
CA GLU A 87 8.54 -13.45 -14.81
C GLU A 87 9.84 -13.76 -14.07
N ARG A 88 10.79 -14.46 -14.73
CA ARG A 88 12.10 -14.76 -14.12
C ARG A 88 12.86 -13.49 -13.71
N ARG A 89 12.78 -12.44 -14.56
CA ARG A 89 13.36 -11.14 -14.24
C ARG A 89 12.71 -10.51 -13.02
N ALA A 90 11.38 -10.49 -12.96
CA ALA A 90 10.64 -9.94 -11.82
C ALA A 90 10.98 -10.66 -10.51
N LEU A 91 11.06 -12.01 -10.55
CA LEU A 91 11.49 -12.82 -9.41
C LEU A 91 12.96 -12.54 -9.01
N ALA A 92 13.85 -12.32 -9.97
CA ALA A 92 15.25 -11.98 -9.68
C ALA A 92 15.34 -10.63 -8.96
N LEU A 93 14.63 -9.61 -9.45
CA LEU A 93 14.57 -8.29 -8.83
C LEU A 93 14.01 -8.35 -7.39
N LEU A 94 12.94 -9.13 -7.18
CA LEU A 94 12.38 -9.31 -5.84
C LEU A 94 13.37 -9.98 -4.88
N ARG A 95 14.14 -10.98 -5.35
CA ARG A 95 15.18 -11.62 -4.53
C ARG A 95 16.32 -10.67 -4.18
N GLU A 96 16.71 -9.79 -5.10
CA GLU A 96 17.66 -8.72 -4.82
C GLU A 96 17.15 -7.78 -3.73
N ASP A 97 15.86 -7.37 -3.81
CA ASP A 97 15.24 -6.50 -2.81
C ASP A 97 15.20 -7.16 -1.42
N LEU A 98 14.82 -8.44 -1.36
CA LEU A 98 14.82 -9.19 -0.10
C LEU A 98 16.25 -9.40 0.44
N GLY A 99 17.23 -9.61 -0.44
CA GLY A 99 18.64 -9.67 -0.07
C GLY A 99 19.15 -8.33 0.51
N ALA A 100 18.79 -7.22 -0.10
CA ALA A 100 19.10 -5.89 0.39
C ALA A 100 18.43 -5.62 1.76
N LEU A 101 17.17 -6.01 1.90
CA LEU A 101 16.47 -5.93 3.18
C LEU A 101 17.15 -6.74 4.28
N ALA A 102 17.59 -7.97 3.98
CA ALA A 102 18.29 -8.84 4.94
C ALA A 102 19.57 -8.19 5.49
N VAL A 103 20.31 -7.49 4.62
CA VAL A 103 21.53 -6.78 5.01
C VAL A 103 21.19 -5.52 5.81
N ALA A 104 20.31 -4.68 5.28
CA ALA A 104 19.98 -3.39 5.87
C ALA A 104 19.25 -3.53 7.21
N ALA A 105 18.33 -4.49 7.33
CA ALA A 105 17.53 -4.75 8.53
C ALA A 105 18.13 -5.82 9.45
N HIS A 106 19.45 -6.08 9.34
CA HIS A 106 20.10 -7.07 10.20
C HIS A 106 19.92 -6.75 11.69
N GLY A 107 19.31 -7.68 12.43
CA GLY A 107 19.02 -7.50 13.88
C GLY A 107 17.84 -6.58 14.18
N TYR A 108 17.11 -6.12 13.17
CA TYR A 108 15.90 -5.33 13.38
C TYR A 108 14.80 -6.15 14.08
N VAL A 109 14.11 -5.49 15.03
CA VAL A 109 12.96 -6.06 15.74
C VAL A 109 11.85 -5.01 15.76
N GLY A 110 10.67 -5.37 15.30
CA GLY A 110 9.50 -4.52 15.26
C GLY A 110 8.71 -4.57 13.95
N PRO A 111 7.74 -3.65 13.73
CA PRO A 111 6.89 -3.64 12.56
C PRO A 111 7.69 -3.33 11.30
N LEU A 112 7.47 -4.12 10.25
CA LEU A 112 8.07 -3.97 8.93
C LEU A 112 7.00 -4.12 7.85
N ALA A 113 6.75 -3.06 7.09
CA ALA A 113 5.72 -3.03 6.06
C ALA A 113 6.23 -3.59 4.72
N VAL A 114 5.40 -4.39 4.06
CA VAL A 114 5.63 -4.88 2.69
C VAL A 114 4.37 -4.65 1.86
N GLU A 115 4.52 -4.01 0.69
CA GLU A 115 3.38 -3.74 -0.19
C GLU A 115 3.27 -4.82 -1.27
N VAL A 116 2.05 -5.29 -1.48
CA VAL A 116 1.63 -6.09 -2.64
C VAL A 116 0.36 -5.49 -3.23
N VAL A 117 0.15 -5.68 -4.53
CA VAL A 117 -1.09 -5.24 -5.17
C VAL A 117 -2.22 -6.13 -4.68
N GLY A 118 -3.30 -5.52 -4.19
CA GLY A 118 -4.46 -6.26 -3.71
C GLY A 118 -5.24 -6.95 -4.82
N PRO A 119 -6.10 -7.93 -4.48
CA PRO A 119 -6.73 -8.85 -5.46
C PRO A 119 -7.55 -8.12 -6.54
N TRP A 120 -8.31 -7.10 -6.17
CA TRP A 120 -9.18 -6.40 -7.11
C TRP A 120 -8.42 -5.47 -8.05
N THR A 121 -7.43 -4.77 -7.54
CA THR A 121 -6.53 -3.95 -8.37
C THR A 121 -5.70 -4.83 -9.28
N LEU A 122 -5.20 -5.97 -8.80
CA LEU A 122 -4.46 -6.92 -9.61
C LEU A 122 -5.34 -7.49 -10.74
N ALA A 123 -6.55 -7.96 -10.43
CA ALA A 123 -7.52 -8.43 -11.43
C ALA A 123 -7.87 -7.36 -12.47
N ALA A 124 -7.88 -6.08 -12.05
CA ALA A 124 -8.14 -4.94 -12.93
C ALA A 124 -6.94 -4.54 -13.80
N GLN A 125 -5.72 -4.91 -13.45
CA GLN A 125 -4.50 -4.56 -14.18
C GLN A 125 -3.90 -5.73 -14.96
N LEU A 126 -4.17 -6.98 -14.53
CA LEU A 126 -3.68 -8.18 -15.17
C LEU A 126 -4.62 -8.59 -16.31
N TRP A 127 -4.05 -8.88 -17.48
CA TRP A 127 -4.78 -9.33 -18.65
C TRP A 127 -4.86 -10.86 -18.70
N SER A 128 -5.96 -11.38 -19.18
CA SER A 128 -6.07 -12.80 -19.53
C SER A 128 -5.16 -13.13 -20.73
N ALA A 129 -4.77 -14.38 -20.88
CA ALA A 129 -3.96 -14.83 -22.01
C ALA A 129 -4.59 -14.43 -23.35
N ARG A 130 -5.92 -14.45 -23.42
CA ARG A 130 -6.71 -14.01 -24.57
C ARG A 130 -7.96 -13.30 -24.08
N GLY A 131 -8.18 -12.07 -24.54
CA GLY A 131 -9.40 -11.33 -24.22
C GLY A 131 -9.19 -10.11 -23.35
N ASP A 132 -10.05 -9.93 -22.37
CA ASP A 132 -10.09 -8.76 -21.49
C ASP A 132 -9.22 -8.95 -20.22
N ARG A 133 -9.30 -8.01 -19.29
CA ARG A 133 -8.67 -8.10 -17.96
C ARG A 133 -9.23 -9.31 -17.21
N VAL A 134 -8.44 -9.90 -16.33
CA VAL A 134 -8.87 -11.02 -15.45
C VAL A 134 -10.16 -10.64 -14.69
N LEU A 135 -10.34 -9.37 -14.37
CA LEU A 135 -11.55 -8.83 -13.75
C LEU A 135 -12.85 -9.18 -14.48
N ALA A 136 -12.82 -9.37 -15.81
CA ALA A 136 -13.99 -9.65 -16.61
C ALA A 136 -14.55 -11.07 -16.44
N ASP A 137 -13.72 -12.02 -16.00
CA ASP A 137 -14.07 -13.44 -15.85
C ASP A 137 -14.13 -13.83 -14.36
N VAL A 138 -15.28 -14.37 -13.94
CA VAL A 138 -15.52 -14.75 -12.53
C VAL A 138 -14.63 -15.89 -12.10
N GLY A 139 -14.42 -16.90 -12.96
CA GLY A 139 -13.56 -18.05 -12.66
C GLY A 139 -12.10 -17.63 -12.55
N ALA A 140 -11.61 -16.88 -13.56
CA ALA A 140 -10.24 -16.38 -13.54
C ALA A 140 -9.93 -15.46 -12.33
N ARG A 141 -10.92 -14.68 -11.88
CA ARG A 141 -10.78 -13.90 -10.64
C ARG A 141 -10.61 -14.79 -9.43
N ALA A 142 -11.45 -15.82 -9.30
CA ALA A 142 -11.41 -16.73 -8.16
C ALA A 142 -10.05 -17.45 -8.08
N ASP A 143 -9.55 -17.95 -9.22
CA ASP A 143 -8.24 -18.59 -9.31
C ASP A 143 -7.11 -17.59 -8.94
N LEU A 144 -7.18 -16.35 -9.44
CA LEU A 144 -6.22 -15.31 -9.12
C LEU A 144 -6.19 -14.98 -7.62
N PHE A 145 -7.36 -14.89 -6.98
CA PHE A 145 -7.43 -14.53 -5.55
C PHE A 145 -6.86 -15.64 -4.66
N LEU A 146 -7.10 -16.90 -5.01
CA LEU A 146 -6.50 -18.03 -4.31
C LEU A 146 -4.98 -18.11 -4.53
N ALA A 147 -4.51 -17.89 -5.75
CA ALA A 147 -3.09 -17.83 -6.05
C ALA A 147 -2.39 -16.68 -5.32
N LEU A 148 -3.04 -15.51 -5.23
CA LEU A 148 -2.52 -14.36 -4.49
C LEU A 148 -2.49 -14.62 -2.98
N ALA A 149 -3.48 -15.30 -2.42
CA ALA A 149 -3.50 -15.69 -1.01
C ALA A 149 -2.28 -16.56 -0.67
N GLU A 150 -1.99 -17.57 -1.50
CA GLU A 150 -0.79 -18.41 -1.32
C GLU A 150 0.51 -17.62 -1.53
N ALA A 151 0.54 -16.75 -2.53
CA ALA A 151 1.67 -15.87 -2.79
C ALA A 151 2.00 -14.94 -1.61
N VAL A 152 0.98 -14.35 -0.98
CA VAL A 152 1.14 -13.49 0.21
C VAL A 152 1.66 -14.31 1.39
N ARG A 153 1.12 -15.51 1.62
CA ARG A 153 1.61 -16.43 2.68
C ARG A 153 3.10 -16.72 2.51
N ALA A 154 3.51 -17.10 1.28
CA ALA A 154 4.90 -17.41 0.97
C ALA A 154 5.79 -16.17 1.12
N HIS A 155 5.35 -15.00 0.63
CA HIS A 155 6.11 -13.76 0.73
C HIS A 155 6.34 -13.32 2.18
N VAL A 156 5.34 -13.43 3.05
CA VAL A 156 5.49 -13.17 4.49
C VAL A 156 6.52 -14.10 5.11
N ALA A 157 6.50 -15.40 4.74
CA ALA A 157 7.49 -16.35 5.22
C ALA A 157 8.92 -16.01 4.74
N ASP A 158 9.06 -15.59 3.48
CA ASP A 158 10.35 -15.15 2.92
C ASP A 158 10.90 -13.92 3.65
N VAL A 159 10.06 -12.90 3.90
CA VAL A 159 10.45 -11.69 4.66
C VAL A 159 10.91 -12.06 6.06
N ARG A 160 10.18 -12.91 6.77
CA ARG A 160 10.55 -13.39 8.10
C ARG A 160 11.84 -14.21 8.12
N ALA A 161 12.08 -14.98 7.07
CA ALA A 161 13.35 -15.72 6.93
C ALA A 161 14.55 -14.77 6.79
N GLN A 162 14.36 -13.62 6.10
CA GLN A 162 15.40 -12.61 5.94
C GLN A 162 15.56 -11.72 7.18
N VAL A 163 14.46 -11.38 7.86
CA VAL A 163 14.44 -10.51 9.06
C VAL A 163 13.63 -11.20 10.17
N PRO A 164 14.22 -12.11 10.94
CA PRO A 164 13.51 -12.95 11.93
C PRO A 164 12.81 -12.15 13.05
N GLY A 165 13.25 -10.92 13.34
CA GLY A 165 12.63 -10.03 14.32
C GLY A 165 11.51 -9.17 13.78
N ALA A 166 11.18 -9.26 12.49
CA ALA A 166 10.14 -8.44 11.87
C ALA A 166 8.72 -8.92 12.27
N GLU A 167 7.93 -7.97 12.72
CA GLU A 167 6.48 -8.05 12.80
C GLU A 167 5.92 -7.57 11.45
N VAL A 168 5.67 -8.53 10.54
CA VAL A 168 5.33 -8.19 9.15
C VAL A 168 3.96 -7.54 9.07
N VAL A 169 3.90 -6.39 8.39
CA VAL A 169 2.67 -5.67 8.04
C VAL A 169 2.49 -5.72 6.52
N VAL A 170 1.52 -6.47 6.05
CA VAL A 170 1.19 -6.54 4.62
C VAL A 170 0.30 -5.37 4.25
N GLN A 171 0.77 -4.51 3.34
CA GLN A 171 -0.06 -3.48 2.71
C GLN A 171 -0.64 -4.03 1.41
N LEU A 172 -1.94 -4.30 1.38
CA LEU A 172 -2.69 -4.64 0.16
C LEU A 172 -3.10 -3.34 -0.54
N ALA A 173 -2.45 -3.00 -1.65
CA ALA A 173 -2.75 -1.80 -2.42
C ALA A 173 -3.97 -2.00 -3.31
N GLU A 174 -5.05 -1.30 -3.01
CA GLU A 174 -6.35 -1.39 -3.71
C GLU A 174 -6.85 -0.03 -4.27
N PRO A 175 -6.02 0.75 -4.97
CA PRO A 175 -6.41 2.07 -5.48
C PRO A 175 -7.50 2.01 -6.56
N LEU A 176 -7.69 0.86 -7.22
CA LEU A 176 -8.73 0.68 -8.24
C LEU A 176 -10.04 0.12 -7.68
N LEU A 177 -10.11 -0.26 -6.41
CA LEU A 177 -11.29 -0.90 -5.82
C LEU A 177 -12.57 -0.11 -6.05
N GLY A 178 -12.54 1.22 -5.92
CA GLY A 178 -13.70 2.05 -6.18
C GLY A 178 -14.15 2.06 -7.64
N GLN A 179 -13.22 2.01 -8.57
CA GLN A 179 -13.51 1.93 -10.00
C GLN A 179 -14.07 0.55 -10.37
N VAL A 180 -13.56 -0.50 -9.75
CA VAL A 180 -14.05 -1.88 -9.88
C VAL A 180 -15.48 -1.97 -9.35
N HIS A 181 -15.72 -1.49 -8.14
CA HIS A 181 -17.04 -1.49 -7.52
C HIS A 181 -18.07 -0.68 -8.32
N ALA A 182 -17.67 0.47 -8.85
CA ALA A 182 -18.53 1.33 -9.67
C ALA A 182 -18.72 0.84 -11.11
N GLY A 183 -17.93 -0.13 -11.59
CA GLY A 183 -17.99 -0.63 -12.96
C GLY A 183 -17.63 0.44 -14.01
N VAL A 184 -16.67 1.31 -13.70
CA VAL A 184 -16.27 2.41 -14.61
C VAL A 184 -15.03 2.09 -15.43
N LEU A 185 -14.37 0.97 -15.19
CA LEU A 185 -13.20 0.54 -15.94
C LEU A 185 -13.58 0.17 -17.39
N PRO A 186 -12.79 0.61 -18.39
CA PRO A 186 -13.06 0.27 -19.78
C PRO A 186 -12.77 -1.21 -20.04
N SER A 187 -13.57 -1.84 -20.90
CA SER A 187 -13.27 -3.16 -21.49
C SER A 187 -12.10 -3.05 -22.48
N PHE A 188 -11.58 -4.19 -22.93
CA PHE A 188 -10.51 -4.26 -23.93
C PHE A 188 -10.79 -3.43 -25.18
N SER A 189 -12.03 -3.46 -25.68
CA SER A 189 -12.42 -2.69 -26.87
C SER A 189 -12.49 -1.18 -26.66
N GLY A 190 -12.53 -0.71 -25.40
CA GLY A 190 -12.75 0.69 -25.04
C GLY A 190 -14.18 1.21 -25.29
N PHE A 191 -15.03 0.45 -26.00
CA PHE A 191 -16.41 0.86 -26.31
C PHE A 191 -17.43 0.55 -25.22
N SER A 192 -17.09 -0.34 -24.29
CA SER A 192 -17.93 -0.70 -23.16
C SER A 192 -17.15 -0.62 -21.85
N ARG A 193 -17.85 -0.77 -20.73
CA ARG A 193 -17.26 -0.83 -19.41
C ARG A 193 -17.40 -2.23 -18.83
N LEU A 194 -16.49 -2.60 -17.96
CA LEU A 194 -16.58 -3.81 -17.16
C LEU A 194 -17.79 -3.70 -16.20
N ARG A 195 -18.36 -4.82 -15.85
CA ARG A 195 -19.50 -4.85 -14.93
C ARG A 195 -19.08 -4.40 -13.53
N PRO A 196 -19.95 -3.66 -12.81
CA PRO A 196 -19.70 -3.33 -11.42
C PRO A 196 -19.64 -4.61 -10.58
N VAL A 197 -18.80 -4.59 -9.55
CA VAL A 197 -18.67 -5.67 -8.57
C VAL A 197 -19.45 -5.30 -7.32
N ALA A 198 -20.36 -6.18 -6.88
CA ALA A 198 -21.16 -5.94 -5.69
C ALA A 198 -20.32 -6.00 -4.39
N GLY A 199 -20.77 -5.31 -3.34
CA GLY A 199 -20.06 -5.28 -2.06
C GLY A 199 -19.75 -6.66 -1.46
N PRO A 200 -20.68 -7.62 -1.44
CA PRO A 200 -20.39 -8.99 -1.01
C PRO A 200 -19.26 -9.66 -1.80
N ASP A 201 -19.28 -9.52 -3.13
CA ASP A 201 -18.21 -10.08 -3.97
C ASP A 201 -16.85 -9.43 -3.66
N VAL A 202 -16.85 -8.12 -3.31
CA VAL A 202 -15.61 -7.42 -2.91
C VAL A 202 -15.03 -8.06 -1.65
N ILE A 203 -15.87 -8.38 -0.67
CA ILE A 203 -15.46 -9.04 0.57
C ILE A 203 -14.91 -10.43 0.25
N ASP A 204 -15.65 -11.22 -0.55
CA ASP A 204 -15.26 -12.58 -0.94
C ASP A 204 -13.91 -12.65 -1.65
N GLY A 205 -13.52 -11.58 -2.36
CA GLY A 205 -12.21 -11.50 -3.01
C GLY A 205 -11.08 -11.02 -2.11
N LEU A 206 -11.37 -10.21 -1.08
CA LEU A 206 -10.36 -9.73 -0.12
C LEU A 206 -10.08 -10.76 0.96
N SER A 207 -11.12 -11.39 1.52
CA SER A 207 -11.00 -12.27 2.69
C SER A 207 -9.95 -13.37 2.54
N PRO A 208 -9.87 -14.14 1.43
CA PRO A 208 -8.87 -15.20 1.31
C PRO A 208 -7.43 -14.70 1.42
N VAL A 209 -7.16 -13.47 0.90
CA VAL A 209 -5.82 -12.88 0.94
C VAL A 209 -5.50 -12.34 2.34
N VAL A 210 -6.48 -11.74 3.01
CA VAL A 210 -6.37 -11.27 4.40
C VAL A 210 -6.13 -12.46 5.33
N ASP A 211 -6.94 -13.50 5.22
CA ASP A 211 -6.82 -14.70 6.04
C ASP A 211 -5.45 -15.39 5.85
N ALA A 212 -4.96 -15.48 4.61
CA ALA A 212 -3.66 -16.06 4.31
C ALA A 212 -2.49 -15.28 4.94
N ALA A 213 -2.58 -13.94 4.98
CA ALA A 213 -1.60 -13.11 5.66
C ALA A 213 -1.66 -13.30 7.19
N HIS A 214 -2.85 -13.36 7.76
CA HIS A 214 -3.06 -13.66 9.18
C HIS A 214 -2.52 -15.05 9.56
N ASP A 215 -2.81 -16.08 8.76
CA ASP A 215 -2.29 -17.43 8.95
C ASP A 215 -0.76 -17.48 8.94
N ALA A 216 -0.13 -16.62 8.14
CA ALA A 216 1.32 -16.42 8.13
C ALA A 216 1.81 -15.56 9.30
N GLY A 217 0.90 -15.04 10.15
CA GLY A 217 1.18 -14.23 11.32
C GLY A 217 1.53 -12.77 11.01
N ALA A 218 1.10 -12.24 9.87
CA ALA A 218 1.22 -10.82 9.55
C ALA A 218 -0.06 -10.07 9.95
N THR A 219 0.05 -8.76 10.14
CA THR A 219 -1.09 -7.83 10.16
C THR A 219 -1.36 -7.31 8.74
N VAL A 220 -2.61 -6.92 8.46
CA VAL A 220 -3.03 -6.51 7.10
C VAL A 220 -3.60 -5.10 7.10
N VAL A 221 -3.02 -4.26 6.26
CA VAL A 221 -3.55 -2.94 5.93
C VAL A 221 -4.07 -2.97 4.50
N VAL A 222 -5.33 -2.63 4.26
CA VAL A 222 -5.82 -2.44 2.88
C VAL A 222 -5.82 -0.96 2.54
N HIS A 223 -4.94 -0.56 1.63
CA HIS A 223 -4.79 0.84 1.22
C HIS A 223 -5.62 1.14 -0.03
N LEU A 224 -6.63 1.98 0.14
CA LEU A 224 -7.65 2.31 -0.87
C LEU A 224 -7.27 3.53 -1.74
N GLY A 225 -6.13 4.20 -1.45
CA GLY A 225 -5.77 5.45 -2.11
C GLY A 225 -6.88 6.50 -1.94
N ALA A 226 -7.35 7.02 -3.07
CA ALA A 226 -8.37 8.06 -3.08
C ALA A 226 -9.83 7.56 -2.95
N THR A 227 -10.06 6.27 -2.66
CA THR A 227 -11.40 5.65 -2.72
C THR A 227 -11.97 5.27 -1.36
N TRP A 228 -12.66 6.18 -0.68
CA TRP A 228 -13.25 5.94 0.64
C TRP A 228 -14.47 4.97 0.65
N VAL A 229 -15.12 4.75 -0.50
CA VAL A 229 -16.28 3.82 -0.59
C VAL A 229 -15.92 2.37 -0.30
N GLY A 230 -14.64 2.01 -0.36
CA GLY A 230 -14.11 0.69 -0.02
C GLY A 230 -13.96 0.41 1.48
N VAL A 231 -14.12 1.41 2.36
CA VAL A 231 -13.92 1.24 3.81
C VAL A 231 -14.82 0.14 4.41
N PRO A 232 -16.15 0.10 4.16
CA PRO A 232 -16.98 -0.95 4.72
C PRO A 232 -16.62 -2.37 4.28
N PRO A 233 -16.42 -2.69 2.99
CA PRO A 233 -16.03 -4.03 2.60
C PRO A 233 -14.64 -4.44 3.12
N VAL A 234 -13.68 -3.51 3.24
CA VAL A 234 -12.37 -3.78 3.85
C VAL A 234 -12.52 -4.18 5.32
N ALA A 235 -13.33 -3.45 6.09
CA ALA A 235 -13.60 -3.80 7.48
C ALA A 235 -14.29 -5.16 7.63
N LEU A 236 -15.19 -5.50 6.71
CA LEU A 236 -15.91 -6.79 6.72
C LEU A 236 -15.04 -7.95 6.23
N ALA A 237 -14.02 -7.68 5.42
CA ALA A 237 -13.05 -8.69 4.99
C ALA A 237 -12.00 -9.03 6.07
N GLY A 238 -12.05 -8.38 7.24
CA GLY A 238 -11.20 -8.70 8.37
C GLY A 238 -9.82 -8.03 8.36
N ALA A 239 -9.60 -7.00 7.55
CA ALA A 239 -8.34 -6.25 7.59
C ALA A 239 -8.14 -5.56 8.95
N ASP A 240 -6.88 -5.48 9.41
CA ASP A 240 -6.53 -4.88 10.69
C ASP A 240 -6.53 -3.34 10.64
N ALA A 241 -6.24 -2.75 9.46
CA ALA A 241 -6.25 -1.30 9.27
C ALA A 241 -6.70 -0.93 7.85
N VAL A 242 -7.16 0.31 7.69
CA VAL A 242 -7.51 0.87 6.38
C VAL A 242 -6.61 2.07 6.04
N GLY A 243 -6.08 2.08 4.82
CA GLY A 243 -5.29 3.18 4.28
C GLY A 243 -6.11 4.07 3.35
N LEU A 244 -6.00 5.39 3.52
CA LEU A 244 -6.71 6.38 2.71
C LEU A 244 -5.87 7.64 2.50
N ASP A 245 -5.90 8.17 1.29
CA ASP A 245 -5.37 9.50 1.00
C ASP A 245 -6.31 10.57 1.59
N LEU A 246 -5.83 11.38 2.53
CA LEU A 246 -6.67 12.37 3.23
C LEU A 246 -7.30 13.40 2.28
N ALA A 247 -6.62 13.72 1.17
CA ALA A 247 -7.16 14.59 0.15
C ALA A 247 -8.47 14.06 -0.46
N ALA A 248 -8.67 12.75 -0.51
CA ALA A 248 -9.89 12.13 -1.02
C ALA A 248 -11.08 12.28 -0.08
N LEU A 249 -10.81 12.47 1.21
CA LEU A 249 -11.83 12.67 2.24
C LEU A 249 -12.34 14.12 2.30
N GLY A 250 -11.71 15.03 1.55
CA GLY A 250 -12.03 16.46 1.59
C GLY A 250 -11.88 17.21 0.27
N THR A 251 -11.77 16.52 -0.88
CA THR A 251 -11.69 17.17 -2.20
C THR A 251 -12.90 18.04 -2.46
N GLY A 252 -12.72 19.37 -2.52
CA GLY A 252 -13.81 20.32 -2.68
C GLY A 252 -14.53 20.74 -1.39
N GLY A 253 -14.03 20.34 -0.22
CA GLY A 253 -14.58 20.71 1.09
C GLY A 253 -14.76 19.52 2.04
N TRP A 254 -15.58 19.71 3.04
CA TRP A 254 -15.90 18.69 4.03
C TRP A 254 -16.75 17.55 3.42
N ASN A 255 -16.27 16.30 3.49
CA ASN A 255 -17.01 15.11 3.10
C ASN A 255 -17.45 14.33 4.35
N GLU A 256 -18.59 14.68 4.89
CA GLU A 256 -19.16 14.11 6.11
C GLU A 256 -19.29 12.58 6.00
N ARG A 257 -19.86 12.09 4.90
CA ARG A 257 -20.09 10.65 4.70
C ARG A 257 -18.79 9.84 4.69
N ALA A 258 -17.74 10.36 4.07
CA ALA A 258 -16.43 9.68 4.05
C ALA A 258 -15.85 9.61 5.45
N TRP A 259 -15.87 10.72 6.20
CA TRP A 259 -15.35 10.76 7.55
C TRP A 259 -16.20 9.96 8.55
N GLU A 260 -17.53 9.88 8.38
CA GLU A 260 -18.38 8.97 9.16
C GLU A 260 -17.99 7.50 8.96
N LEU A 261 -17.63 7.08 7.74
CA LEU A 261 -17.20 5.71 7.49
C LEU A 261 -15.85 5.43 8.16
N VAL A 262 -14.92 6.39 8.08
CA VAL A 262 -13.63 6.31 8.81
C VAL A 262 -13.89 6.22 10.31
N ALA A 263 -14.73 7.10 10.86
CA ALA A 263 -15.05 7.10 12.28
C ALA A 263 -15.62 5.75 12.74
N ARG A 264 -16.59 5.20 12.01
CA ARG A 264 -17.17 3.88 12.32
C ARG A 264 -16.15 2.74 12.26
N ALA A 265 -15.19 2.80 11.35
CA ALA A 265 -14.11 1.81 11.27
C ALA A 265 -13.18 1.93 12.47
N THR A 266 -12.75 3.16 12.80
CA THR A 266 -11.89 3.44 13.95
C THR A 266 -12.54 3.06 15.29
N GLU A 267 -13.84 3.37 15.48
CA GLU A 267 -14.61 2.98 16.68
C GLU A 267 -14.72 1.46 16.86
N ARG A 268 -14.56 0.70 15.78
CA ARG A 268 -14.50 -0.78 15.80
C ARG A 268 -13.09 -1.34 16.00
N GLY A 269 -12.12 -0.47 16.26
CA GLY A 269 -10.72 -0.86 16.47
C GLY A 269 -9.90 -1.02 15.21
N MET A 270 -10.32 -0.43 14.08
CA MET A 270 -9.56 -0.43 12.83
C MET A 270 -8.79 0.90 12.69
N PRO A 271 -7.46 0.92 12.90
CA PRO A 271 -6.62 2.11 12.73
C PRO A 271 -6.63 2.65 11.31
N LEU A 272 -6.36 3.95 11.18
CA LEU A 272 -6.23 4.64 9.90
C LEU A 272 -4.75 4.79 9.51
N TRP A 273 -4.41 4.39 8.28
CA TRP A 273 -3.19 4.76 7.61
C TRP A 273 -3.48 5.96 6.70
N ALA A 274 -3.01 7.13 7.11
CA ALA A 274 -3.41 8.42 6.54
C ALA A 274 -2.37 8.95 5.55
N GLY A 275 -2.72 8.97 4.26
CA GLY A 275 -1.88 9.49 3.19
C GLY A 275 -1.94 11.02 3.10
N LEU A 276 -0.80 11.70 3.30
CA LEU A 276 -0.63 13.14 3.13
C LEU A 276 -0.02 13.46 1.75
N PRO A 277 -0.35 14.62 1.12
CA PRO A 277 0.16 14.98 -0.19
C PRO A 277 1.70 15.08 -0.23
N PRO A 278 2.43 14.19 -0.96
CA PRO A 278 3.88 14.09 -0.85
C PRO A 278 4.61 15.39 -1.19
N ALA A 279 4.21 16.08 -2.27
CA ALA A 279 4.82 17.34 -2.68
C ALA A 279 4.67 18.46 -1.65
N ARG A 280 3.58 18.49 -0.89
CA ARG A 280 3.40 19.45 0.21
C ARG A 280 4.22 19.09 1.43
N VAL A 281 4.29 17.79 1.74
CA VAL A 281 5.04 17.29 2.90
C VAL A 281 6.54 17.47 2.68
N SER A 282 7.09 17.07 1.53
CA SER A 282 8.54 17.18 1.25
C SER A 282 9.06 18.61 1.31
N GLN A 283 8.22 19.58 0.94
CA GLN A 283 8.58 21.01 0.92
C GLN A 283 8.17 21.77 2.19
N CYS A 284 7.61 21.08 3.19
CA CYS A 284 7.03 21.69 4.37
C CYS A 284 8.10 22.16 5.35
N ALA A 285 7.89 23.32 5.96
CA ALA A 285 8.74 23.84 7.04
C ALA A 285 7.94 24.73 8.00
N GLY A 286 8.37 24.77 9.27
CA GLY A 286 7.81 25.68 10.28
C GLY A 286 6.29 25.55 10.45
N PRO A 287 5.52 26.64 10.38
CA PRO A 287 4.08 26.63 10.67
C PRO A 287 3.26 25.69 9.77
N ALA A 288 3.71 25.43 8.54
CA ALA A 288 3.02 24.54 7.60
C ALA A 288 2.94 23.07 8.08
N LEU A 289 3.78 22.65 9.01
CA LEU A 289 3.66 21.34 9.68
C LEU A 289 2.35 21.23 10.47
N GLY A 290 1.98 22.29 11.20
CA GLY A 290 0.69 22.37 11.90
C GLY A 290 -0.50 22.29 10.97
N GLU A 291 -0.43 22.95 9.78
CA GLU A 291 -1.49 22.91 8.76
C GLU A 291 -1.64 21.52 8.14
N LEU A 292 -0.54 20.76 7.98
CA LEU A 292 -0.59 19.38 7.53
C LEU A 292 -1.22 18.46 8.60
N ALA A 293 -0.85 18.63 9.87
CA ALA A 293 -1.49 17.93 10.98
C ALA A 293 -2.99 18.24 11.08
N ASP A 294 -3.40 19.49 10.76
CA ASP A 294 -4.81 19.90 10.74
C ASP A 294 -5.66 19.13 9.73
N GLN A 295 -5.06 18.64 8.62
CA GLN A 295 -5.78 17.83 7.63
C GLN A 295 -6.33 16.52 8.23
N LEU A 296 -5.69 16.00 9.27
CA LEU A 296 -6.14 14.84 10.02
C LEU A 296 -6.90 15.25 11.29
N THR A 297 -6.31 16.08 12.12
CA THR A 297 -6.79 16.31 13.51
C THR A 297 -8.08 17.13 13.58
N VAL A 298 -8.28 18.06 12.63
CA VAL A 298 -9.53 18.85 12.58
C VAL A 298 -10.73 17.99 12.17
N PRO A 299 -10.68 17.25 11.05
CA PRO A 299 -11.75 16.31 10.70
C PRO A 299 -11.99 15.23 11.78
N TRP A 300 -10.93 14.69 12.37
CA TRP A 300 -11.01 13.68 13.43
C TRP A 300 -11.86 14.15 14.61
N ARG A 301 -11.58 15.34 15.11
CA ARG A 301 -12.37 15.96 16.19
C ARG A 301 -13.79 16.28 15.75
N ARG A 302 -13.96 16.72 14.48
CA ARG A 302 -15.27 17.10 13.93
C ARG A 302 -16.24 15.93 13.85
N VAL A 303 -15.77 14.70 13.59
CA VAL A 303 -16.61 13.49 13.60
C VAL A 303 -16.77 12.89 15.00
N GLY A 304 -16.18 13.50 16.02
CA GLY A 304 -16.33 13.08 17.42
C GLY A 304 -15.39 11.95 17.86
N LEU A 305 -14.36 11.62 17.09
CA LEU A 305 -13.37 10.61 17.49
C LEU A 305 -12.52 11.10 18.67
N PRO A 306 -12.19 10.21 19.64
CA PRO A 306 -11.32 10.54 20.75
C PRO A 306 -9.93 10.97 20.25
N VAL A 307 -9.41 12.08 20.76
CA VAL A 307 -8.09 12.59 20.36
C VAL A 307 -6.96 11.61 20.66
N ALA A 308 -7.07 10.83 21.74
CA ALA A 308 -6.10 9.79 22.09
C ALA A 308 -5.96 8.74 20.96
N GLY A 309 -7.00 8.45 20.18
CA GLY A 309 -6.94 7.54 19.04
C GLY A 309 -6.06 8.02 17.88
N LEU A 310 -5.60 9.28 17.90
CA LEU A 310 -4.62 9.77 16.92
C LEU A 310 -3.26 9.07 17.06
N THR A 311 -2.94 8.50 18.21
CA THR A 311 -1.71 7.71 18.41
C THR A 311 -1.73 6.36 17.71
N ASP A 312 -2.91 5.87 17.30
CA ASP A 312 -3.06 4.63 16.53
C ASP A 312 -2.98 4.87 15.02
N VAL A 313 -2.87 6.15 14.58
CA VAL A 313 -2.75 6.51 13.17
C VAL A 313 -1.33 6.31 12.67
N THR A 314 -1.20 5.80 11.44
CA THR A 314 0.07 5.78 10.71
C THR A 314 0.02 6.83 9.59
N LEU A 315 1.00 7.72 9.53
CA LEU A 315 1.15 8.72 8.47
C LEU A 315 2.07 8.20 7.36
N LEU A 316 1.71 8.47 6.12
CA LEU A 316 2.53 8.16 4.95
C LEU A 316 2.31 9.18 3.82
N GLY A 317 3.13 9.13 2.79
CA GLY A 317 2.89 9.89 1.56
C GLY A 317 1.68 9.31 0.81
N ALA A 318 0.77 10.16 0.37
CA ALA A 318 -0.40 9.75 -0.41
C ALA A 318 0.00 9.11 -1.75
N GLY A 319 -0.82 8.22 -2.24
CA GLY A 319 -0.58 7.40 -3.43
C GLY A 319 -0.20 5.96 -3.05
N THR A 320 -0.11 5.09 -4.03
CA THR A 320 0.37 3.71 -3.88
C THR A 320 1.38 3.41 -4.97
N ALA A 321 2.31 2.49 -4.75
CA ALA A 321 3.24 2.03 -5.79
C ALA A 321 2.50 1.47 -7.01
N SER A 322 1.32 0.91 -6.81
CA SER A 322 0.43 0.37 -7.84
C SER A 322 -0.46 1.42 -8.53
N GLY A 323 -0.41 2.68 -8.07
CA GLY A 323 -1.24 3.76 -8.60
C GLY A 323 -0.81 4.15 -10.01
N ALA A 324 -1.67 3.92 -11.00
CA ALA A 324 -1.70 4.53 -12.33
C ALA A 324 -0.51 4.30 -13.30
N SER A 325 0.52 3.55 -12.94
CA SER A 325 1.61 3.25 -13.87
C SER A 325 1.40 1.85 -14.46
N GLY A 326 0.91 1.77 -15.69
CA GLY A 326 1.05 0.56 -16.49
C GLY A 326 2.53 0.18 -16.65
N PRO A 327 2.84 -1.03 -17.15
CA PRO A 327 4.20 -1.50 -17.34
C PRO A 327 5.00 -0.49 -18.19
N GLY A 328 6.12 -0.01 -17.67
CA GLY A 328 6.93 1.04 -18.29
C GLY A 328 6.42 2.46 -18.05
N GLY A 329 5.48 2.65 -17.12
CA GLY A 329 5.10 3.99 -16.66
C GLY A 329 6.29 4.76 -16.06
N PRO A 330 6.20 6.09 -15.96
CA PRO A 330 7.21 6.87 -15.29
C PRO A 330 7.35 6.32 -13.87
N GLY A 331 8.58 5.99 -13.46
CA GLY A 331 8.89 5.56 -12.11
C GLY A 331 8.32 6.54 -11.09
N VAL A 332 8.52 6.24 -9.82
CA VAL A 332 8.08 7.12 -8.72
C VAL A 332 8.58 8.54 -8.98
N ALA A 333 7.66 9.50 -8.95
CA ALA A 333 7.99 10.90 -9.16
C ALA A 333 8.88 11.43 -8.02
N GLY A 334 9.79 12.34 -8.34
CA GLY A 334 10.69 12.96 -7.38
C GLY A 334 12.09 12.36 -7.35
N THR A 335 12.89 12.87 -6.46
CA THR A 335 14.28 12.47 -6.22
C THR A 335 14.39 11.74 -4.87
N PRO A 336 15.50 10.96 -4.64
CA PRO A 336 15.76 10.38 -3.32
C PRO A 336 15.76 11.43 -2.20
N ASP A 337 16.34 12.62 -2.45
CA ASP A 337 16.36 13.70 -1.44
C ASP A 337 14.95 14.23 -1.11
N GLU A 338 14.06 14.32 -2.09
CA GLU A 338 12.67 14.70 -1.85
C GLU A 338 11.92 13.63 -1.04
N HIS A 339 12.23 12.34 -1.24
CA HIS A 339 11.65 11.25 -0.45
C HIS A 339 12.21 11.20 0.98
N ARG A 340 13.50 11.48 1.15
CA ARG A 340 14.10 11.66 2.49
C ARG A 340 13.46 12.84 3.23
N ALA A 341 13.27 13.97 2.54
CA ALA A 341 12.57 15.13 3.09
C ALA A 341 11.11 14.80 3.44
N LEU A 342 10.44 13.98 2.60
CA LEU A 342 9.09 13.47 2.89
C LEU A 342 9.06 12.68 4.19
N LEU A 343 9.93 11.69 4.38
CA LEU A 343 9.96 10.86 5.60
C LEU A 343 10.28 11.71 6.84
N ALA A 344 11.28 12.57 6.76
CA ALA A 344 11.65 13.45 7.87
C ALA A 344 10.51 14.40 8.28
N ASN A 345 9.80 14.96 7.29
CA ASN A 345 8.68 15.88 7.56
C ASN A 345 7.42 15.13 8.02
N LEU A 346 7.15 13.91 7.52
CA LEU A 346 6.11 13.04 8.08
C LEU A 346 6.35 12.79 9.56
N GLY A 347 7.61 12.53 9.96
CA GLY A 347 7.97 12.39 11.37
C GLY A 347 7.67 13.62 12.21
N ARG A 348 7.97 14.81 11.69
CA ARG A 348 7.64 16.09 12.38
C ARG A 348 6.12 16.31 12.46
N VAL A 349 5.37 15.95 11.43
CA VAL A 349 3.89 16.02 11.46
C VAL A 349 3.34 15.00 12.46
N ALA A 350 3.89 13.79 12.53
CA ALA A 350 3.50 12.77 13.50
C ALA A 350 3.76 13.21 14.94
N ASP A 351 4.89 13.89 15.19
CA ASP A 351 5.21 14.49 16.48
C ASP A 351 4.13 15.50 16.91
N VAL A 352 3.74 16.43 16.02
CA VAL A 352 2.64 17.38 16.25
C VAL A 352 1.31 16.68 16.49
N VAL A 353 1.00 15.60 15.74
CA VAL A 353 -0.25 14.83 15.92
C VAL A 353 -0.24 14.14 17.29
N THR A 354 0.88 13.55 17.70
CA THR A 354 1.06 12.91 18.99
C THR A 354 0.92 13.92 20.15
N GLU A 355 1.53 15.11 20.05
CA GLU A 355 1.34 16.18 21.03
C GLU A 355 -0.15 16.54 21.19
N ARG A 356 -0.88 16.64 20.07
CA ARG A 356 -2.33 16.94 20.09
C ARG A 356 -3.19 15.80 20.63
N ALA A 357 -2.70 14.55 20.54
CA ALA A 357 -3.37 13.40 21.12
C ALA A 357 -3.29 13.36 22.64
N HIS A 358 -2.22 13.93 23.20
CA HIS A 358 -1.97 13.98 24.63
C HIS A 358 -2.43 15.30 25.30
N ALA A 359 -2.85 16.30 24.50
CA ALA A 359 -3.34 17.59 25.01
C ALA A 359 -4.82 17.53 25.41
#